data_bb9805ed1486d636c80dd8e7f6e44e90
#
_entry.id   bb9805ed1486d636c80dd8e7f6e44e90
#
_cell.length_a   1.000
_cell.length_b   1.000
_cell.length_c   1.000
_cell.angle_alpha   90.00
_cell.angle_beta   90.00
_cell.angle_gamma   90.00
#
_symmetry.space_group_name_H-M   'P 1'
#
loop_
_entity.id
_entity.type
_entity.pdbx_description
1 polymer ?
#
loop_
_entity_poly.entity_id
_entity_poly.type
_entity_poly.pdbx_seq_one_letter_code
_entity_poly.pdbx_strand_id
1 'polypeptide(L)'
;YFGVHMSSVIALICLFGMVTVPSILNVIAYPVSHKWSMKISSYIVNVLAPRLFSILNCYKKFHFWGYYDSLKDLPENYMIISNHQSILDIALFMNFYHGREIRFVAKDALGRHVPLISEVLRTQEHCLIPRHAKPMEAMDYLAKFGKRTAERNQIPILFPEGTRTKDGNVGKFYSAGFRRLSESSGLPVVVCALDG
;
A
#
# COMPACT_ATOMS: atom_id res chain seq x y z
N TYR A 1 3.07 -29.23 21.92
CA TYR A 1 1.87 -28.42 21.57
C TYR A 1 1.77 -27.11 22.36
N PHE A 2 2.01 -27.12 23.68
CA PHE A 2 1.88 -25.93 24.54
C PHE A 2 2.88 -24.80 24.17
N GLY A 3 4.12 -25.15 23.87
CA GLY A 3 5.14 -24.16 23.46
C GLY A 3 4.84 -23.45 22.13
N VAL A 4 4.20 -24.14 21.19
CA VAL A 4 3.81 -23.56 19.89
C VAL A 4 2.66 -22.56 20.04
N HIS A 5 1.71 -22.86 20.93
CA HIS A 5 0.61 -21.92 21.20
C HIS A 5 1.07 -20.69 21.96
N MET A 6 1.98 -20.82 22.90
CA MET A 6 2.52 -19.71 23.69
C MET A 6 3.36 -18.76 22.82
N SER A 7 4.19 -19.31 21.94
CA SER A 7 4.92 -18.48 20.98
C SER A 7 3.99 -17.77 19.98
N SER A 8 2.84 -18.39 19.62
CA SER A 8 1.80 -17.77 18.78
C SER A 8 1.20 -16.54 19.44
N VAL A 9 0.86 -16.66 20.70
CA VAL A 9 0.24 -15.56 21.47
C VAL A 9 1.23 -14.41 21.63
N ILE A 10 2.49 -14.71 21.97
CA ILE A 10 3.55 -13.70 22.12
C ILE A 10 3.79 -12.99 20.80
N ALA A 11 3.89 -13.70 19.68
CA ALA A 11 4.08 -13.08 18.36
C ALA A 11 2.90 -12.19 17.98
N LEU A 12 1.66 -12.59 18.25
CA LEU A 12 0.48 -11.76 18.04
C LEU A 12 0.50 -10.50 18.91
N ILE A 13 0.84 -10.61 20.17
CA ILE A 13 0.94 -9.45 21.08
C ILE A 13 2.02 -8.50 20.59
N CYS A 14 3.20 -9.01 20.21
CA CYS A 14 4.28 -8.18 19.67
C CYS A 14 3.87 -7.50 18.36
N LEU A 15 3.20 -8.22 17.46
CA LEU A 15 2.71 -7.69 16.19
C LEU A 15 1.68 -6.58 16.42
N PHE A 16 0.69 -6.83 17.27
CA PHE A 16 -0.32 -5.83 17.63
C PHE A 16 0.31 -4.61 18.32
N GLY A 17 1.20 -4.82 19.28
CA GLY A 17 1.89 -3.73 19.98
C GLY A 17 2.75 -2.89 19.04
N MET A 18 3.49 -3.55 18.15
CA MET A 18 4.36 -2.89 17.18
C MET A 18 3.59 -1.97 16.22
N VAL A 19 2.38 -2.36 15.83
CA VAL A 19 1.55 -1.55 14.92
C VAL A 19 0.68 -0.55 15.69
N THR A 20 0.13 -0.94 16.83
CA THR A 20 -0.84 -0.11 17.57
C THR A 20 -0.22 1.14 18.17
N VAL A 21 0.95 1.03 18.80
CA VAL A 21 1.59 2.18 19.47
C VAL A 21 1.93 3.31 18.49
N PRO A 22 2.65 3.08 17.39
CA PRO A 22 2.94 4.15 16.43
C PRO A 22 1.68 4.72 15.77
N SER A 23 0.64 3.91 15.62
CA SER A 23 -0.60 4.37 15.02
C SER A 23 -1.42 5.25 15.95
N ILE A 24 -1.47 4.94 17.25
CA ILE A 24 -2.05 5.84 18.25
C ILE A 24 -1.28 7.17 18.28
N LEU A 25 0.04 7.11 18.26
CA LEU A 25 0.88 8.33 18.19
C LEU A 25 0.58 9.12 16.91
N ASN A 26 0.34 8.45 15.79
CA ASN A 26 0.00 9.13 14.54
C ASN A 26 -1.39 9.76 14.57
N VAL A 27 -2.39 9.11 15.18
CA VAL A 27 -3.73 9.68 15.41
C VAL A 27 -3.64 10.96 16.23
N ILE A 28 -2.83 10.98 17.27
CA ILE A 28 -2.61 12.16 18.12
C ILE A 28 -1.83 13.24 17.35
N ALA A 29 -0.78 12.85 16.63
CA ALA A 29 0.05 13.79 15.90
C ALA A 29 -0.65 14.45 14.70
N TYR A 30 -1.57 13.73 14.06
CA TYR A 30 -2.23 14.17 12.83
C TYR A 30 -2.91 15.56 12.95
N PRO A 31 -3.75 15.84 13.97
CA PRO A 31 -4.36 17.15 14.15
C PRO A 31 -3.39 18.22 14.68
N VAL A 32 -2.29 17.81 15.30
CA VAL A 32 -1.35 18.72 15.97
C VAL A 32 -0.26 19.22 15.03
N SER A 33 0.33 18.31 14.26
CA SER A 33 1.46 18.63 13.39
C SER A 33 1.58 17.66 12.22
N HIS A 34 1.35 18.16 11.02
CA HIS A 34 1.56 17.39 9.79
C HIS A 34 2.99 16.83 9.68
N LYS A 35 4.00 17.59 10.12
CA LYS A 35 5.40 17.16 10.12
C LYS A 35 5.65 15.93 11.00
N TRP A 36 5.07 15.90 12.20
CA TRP A 36 5.18 14.76 13.10
C TRP A 36 4.41 13.55 12.57
N SER A 37 3.18 13.76 12.10
CA SER A 37 2.38 12.70 11.48
C SER A 37 3.09 12.09 10.27
N MET A 38 3.73 12.90 9.43
CA MET A 38 4.52 12.42 8.29
C MET A 38 5.71 11.56 8.74
N LYS A 39 6.45 11.98 9.77
CA LYS A 39 7.57 11.19 10.32
C LYS A 39 7.09 9.83 10.85
N ILE A 40 6.00 9.81 11.60
CA ILE A 40 5.42 8.59 12.15
C ILE A 40 4.90 7.68 11.03
N SER A 41 4.18 8.24 10.05
CA SER A 41 3.70 7.50 8.88
C SER A 41 4.85 6.91 8.07
N SER A 42 5.90 7.67 7.83
CA SER A 42 7.11 7.18 7.15
C SER A 42 7.80 6.06 7.94
N TYR A 43 7.84 6.15 9.26
CA TYR A 43 8.38 5.09 10.10
C TYR A 43 7.53 3.81 10.01
N ILE A 44 6.20 3.93 10.03
CA ILE A 44 5.29 2.80 9.86
C ILE A 44 5.54 2.09 8.51
N VAL A 45 5.61 2.86 7.43
CA VAL A 45 5.74 2.32 6.07
C VAL A 45 7.14 1.74 5.82
N ASN A 46 8.20 2.47 6.20
CA ASN A 46 9.56 2.09 5.80
C ASN A 46 10.26 1.19 6.81
N VAL A 47 9.77 1.11 8.05
CA VAL A 47 10.42 0.32 9.10
C VAL A 47 9.52 -0.79 9.62
N LEU A 48 8.27 -0.47 9.97
CA LEU A 48 7.38 -1.46 10.59
C LEU A 48 6.79 -2.44 9.59
N ALA A 49 6.36 -1.98 8.42
CA ALA A 49 5.81 -2.86 7.39
C ALA A 49 6.82 -3.92 6.93
N PRO A 50 8.09 -3.60 6.63
CA PRO A 50 9.12 -4.62 6.37
C PRO A 50 9.34 -5.60 7.53
N ARG A 51 9.37 -5.12 8.77
CA ARG A 51 9.54 -5.98 9.95
C ARG A 51 8.37 -6.93 10.18
N LEU A 52 7.17 -6.55 9.76
CA LEU A 52 6.01 -7.43 9.77
C LEU A 52 6.29 -8.72 9.01
N PHE A 53 6.86 -8.63 7.81
CA PHE A 53 7.22 -9.82 7.01
C PHE A 53 8.34 -10.63 7.63
N SER A 54 9.33 -10.00 8.28
CA SER A 54 10.37 -10.73 9.00
C SER A 54 9.78 -11.57 10.15
N ILE A 55 8.81 -11.02 10.89
CA ILE A 55 8.11 -11.74 11.94
C ILE A 55 7.25 -12.86 11.35
N LEU A 56 6.50 -12.60 10.31
CA LEU A 56 5.66 -13.61 9.65
C LEU A 56 6.52 -14.74 9.07
N ASN A 57 7.67 -14.44 8.50
CA ASN A 57 8.60 -15.42 7.97
C ASN A 57 9.15 -16.36 9.07
N CYS A 58 9.60 -15.79 10.20
CA CYS A 58 10.04 -16.60 11.34
C CYS A 58 8.94 -17.51 11.88
N TYR A 59 7.69 -17.03 11.87
CA TYR A 59 6.60 -17.66 12.58
C TYR A 59 5.81 -18.66 11.74
N LYS A 60 5.52 -18.34 10.49
CA LYS A 60 4.67 -19.12 9.57
C LYS A 60 5.45 -19.74 8.41
N LYS A 61 6.77 -19.60 8.37
CA LYS A 61 7.59 -19.98 7.22
C LYS A 61 7.06 -19.38 5.91
N PHE A 62 6.63 -18.13 5.96
CA PHE A 62 6.27 -17.38 4.77
C PHE A 62 7.53 -17.16 3.94
N HIS A 63 7.60 -17.79 2.80
CA HIS A 63 8.69 -17.57 1.85
C HIS A 63 8.17 -16.70 0.71
N PHE A 64 8.77 -15.51 0.57
CA PHE A 64 8.49 -14.65 -0.58
C PHE A 64 9.53 -14.95 -1.65
N TRP A 65 9.07 -15.45 -2.77
CA TRP A 65 9.89 -15.63 -3.96
C TRP A 65 9.56 -14.50 -4.94
N GLY A 66 10.57 -13.82 -5.44
CA GLY A 66 10.37 -12.78 -6.44
C GLY A 66 11.24 -13.05 -7.66
N TYR A 67 10.64 -13.04 -8.84
CA TYR A 67 11.35 -12.98 -10.11
C TYR A 67 11.55 -11.52 -10.50
N TYR A 68 12.81 -11.10 -10.57
CA TYR A 68 13.17 -9.70 -10.76
C TYR A 68 14.05 -9.51 -11.99
N ASP A 69 13.78 -10.21 -13.07
CA ASP A 69 14.63 -10.24 -14.26
C ASP A 69 14.85 -8.85 -14.87
N SER A 70 13.95 -7.90 -14.62
CA SER A 70 13.98 -6.56 -15.22
C SER A 70 14.24 -5.41 -14.24
N LEU A 71 14.55 -5.65 -12.97
CA LEU A 71 14.75 -4.55 -12.02
C LEU A 71 15.92 -3.63 -12.34
N LYS A 72 16.93 -4.15 -13.04
CA LYS A 72 18.12 -3.38 -13.43
C LYS A 72 17.83 -2.36 -14.53
N ASP A 73 16.77 -2.59 -15.31
CA ASP A 73 16.39 -1.80 -16.47
C ASP A 73 15.18 -0.90 -16.20
N LEU A 74 14.71 -0.85 -14.94
CA LEU A 74 13.59 0.01 -14.58
C LEU A 74 13.98 1.48 -14.67
N PRO A 75 13.11 2.31 -15.26
CA PRO A 75 13.30 3.76 -15.24
C PRO A 75 13.28 4.27 -13.80
N GLU A 76 13.81 5.47 -13.57
CA GLU A 76 13.86 6.08 -12.24
C GLU A 76 12.46 6.26 -11.64
N ASN A 77 11.50 6.66 -12.49
CA ASN A 77 10.10 6.83 -12.11
C ASN A 77 9.20 6.02 -13.04
N TYR A 78 8.23 5.34 -12.45
CA TYR A 78 7.25 4.50 -13.14
C TYR A 78 5.99 4.34 -12.31
N MET A 79 4.91 3.90 -12.93
CA MET A 79 3.73 3.44 -12.22
C MET A 79 3.66 1.92 -12.19
N ILE A 80 3.06 1.39 -11.15
CA ILE A 80 2.86 -0.06 -10.99
C ILE A 80 1.39 -0.40 -11.16
N ILE A 81 1.12 -1.43 -11.94
CA ILE A 81 -0.17 -2.12 -11.95
C ILE A 81 0.02 -3.55 -11.46
N SER A 82 -0.89 -4.02 -10.62
CA SER A 82 -0.83 -5.37 -10.07
C SER A 82 -2.24 -5.93 -9.86
N ASN A 83 -2.38 -7.25 -9.92
CA ASN A 83 -3.56 -7.92 -9.39
C ASN A 83 -3.61 -7.78 -7.87
N HIS A 84 -4.80 -7.99 -7.27
CA HIS A 84 -5.02 -7.79 -5.84
C HIS A 84 -5.54 -9.06 -5.18
N GLN A 85 -4.66 -9.77 -4.50
CA GLN A 85 -4.95 -11.06 -3.87
C GLN A 85 -5.37 -10.88 -2.39
N SER A 86 -4.63 -10.07 -1.64
CA SER A 86 -4.73 -10.02 -0.18
C SER A 86 -4.57 -8.59 0.36
N ILE A 87 -4.97 -8.38 1.60
CA ILE A 87 -4.62 -7.16 2.33
C ILE A 87 -3.09 -7.04 2.54
N LEU A 88 -2.39 -8.16 2.53
CA LEU A 88 -0.94 -8.21 2.69
C LEU A 88 -0.19 -7.65 1.47
N ASP A 89 -0.83 -7.55 0.31
CA ASP A 89 -0.21 -6.99 -0.91
C ASP A 89 0.31 -5.58 -0.68
N ILE A 90 -0.43 -4.76 0.06
CA ILE A 90 -0.03 -3.40 0.41
C ILE A 90 1.27 -3.42 1.22
N ALA A 91 1.31 -4.25 2.26
CA ALA A 91 2.49 -4.37 3.10
C ALA A 91 3.66 -5.03 2.35
N LEU A 92 3.37 -5.94 1.42
CA LEU A 92 4.37 -6.55 0.54
C LEU A 92 5.03 -5.50 -0.36
N PHE A 93 4.24 -4.64 -1.01
CA PHE A 93 4.77 -3.51 -1.78
C PHE A 93 5.59 -2.55 -0.90
N MET A 94 5.12 -2.24 0.30
CA MET A 94 5.87 -1.40 1.26
C MET A 94 7.21 -2.04 1.65
N ASN A 95 7.23 -3.35 1.87
CA ASN A 95 8.47 -4.08 2.16
C ASN A 95 9.44 -4.08 0.98
N PHE A 96 8.91 -4.34 -0.22
CA PHE A 96 9.71 -4.47 -1.43
C PHE A 96 10.29 -3.14 -1.91
N TYR A 97 9.48 -2.09 -1.83
CA TYR A 97 9.85 -0.73 -2.22
C TYR A 97 10.21 0.16 -1.02
N HIS A 98 10.74 -0.42 0.07
CA HIS A 98 11.13 0.38 1.23
C HIS A 98 12.15 1.47 0.82
N GLY A 99 11.99 2.66 1.37
CA GLY A 99 12.81 3.82 0.99
C GLY A 99 12.37 4.51 -0.30
N ARG A 100 11.38 3.98 -1.03
CA ARG A 100 10.77 4.63 -2.20
C ARG A 100 9.41 5.23 -1.81
N GLU A 101 9.06 6.31 -2.46
CA GLU A 101 7.81 7.05 -2.23
C GLU A 101 6.63 6.43 -2.98
N ILE A 102 6.18 5.24 -2.53
CA ILE A 102 5.02 4.55 -3.13
C ILE A 102 3.70 5.15 -2.67
N ARG A 103 2.73 5.23 -3.56
CA ARG A 103 1.39 5.76 -3.29
C ARG A 103 0.32 4.87 -3.92
N PHE A 104 -0.68 4.50 -3.15
CA PHE A 104 -1.75 3.60 -3.58
C PHE A 104 -3.01 4.37 -3.97
N VAL A 105 -3.77 3.79 -4.89
CA VAL A 105 -5.17 4.13 -5.11
C VAL A 105 -6.03 3.27 -4.21
N ALA A 106 -6.83 3.88 -3.36
CA ALA A 106 -7.66 3.21 -2.36
C ALA A 106 -9.07 3.81 -2.28
N LYS A 107 -10.00 3.09 -1.67
CA LYS A 107 -11.33 3.61 -1.35
C LYS A 107 -11.24 4.60 -0.18
N ASP A 108 -11.97 5.70 -0.24
CA ASP A 108 -11.99 6.75 0.78
C ASP A 108 -12.37 6.25 2.17
N ALA A 109 -13.20 5.21 2.25
CA ALA A 109 -13.56 4.57 3.51
C ALA A 109 -12.34 4.09 4.32
N LEU A 110 -11.25 3.68 3.64
CA LEU A 110 -10.00 3.31 4.30
C LEU A 110 -9.27 4.51 4.90
N GLY A 111 -9.51 5.71 4.39
CA GLY A 111 -8.95 6.95 4.90
C GLY A 111 -9.75 7.57 6.06
N ARG A 112 -10.86 7.00 6.51
CA ARG A 112 -11.74 7.65 7.50
C ARG A 112 -11.88 6.94 8.83
N HIS A 113 -12.06 5.63 8.82
CA HIS A 113 -12.48 4.90 10.03
C HIS A 113 -11.72 3.59 10.25
N VAL A 114 -10.57 3.43 9.62
CA VAL A 114 -9.73 2.26 9.84
C VAL A 114 -8.57 2.67 10.74
N PRO A 115 -8.61 2.29 12.03
CA PRO A 115 -7.49 2.57 12.93
C PRO A 115 -6.19 2.09 12.30
N LEU A 116 -5.10 2.81 12.54
CA LEU A 116 -3.76 2.46 12.10
C LEU A 116 -3.44 2.74 10.62
N ILE A 117 -4.46 2.83 9.76
CA ILE A 117 -4.30 2.97 8.31
C ILE A 117 -4.73 4.35 7.83
N SER A 118 -5.83 4.87 8.37
CA SER A 118 -6.44 6.11 7.87
C SER A 118 -5.48 7.30 7.91
N GLU A 119 -4.75 7.47 9.01
CA GLU A 119 -3.79 8.56 9.18
C GLU A 119 -2.62 8.44 8.21
N VAL A 120 -2.09 7.22 8.02
CA VAL A 120 -1.01 6.96 7.06
C VAL A 120 -1.47 7.31 5.64
N LEU A 121 -2.66 6.82 5.24
CA LEU A 121 -3.19 7.07 3.90
C LEU A 121 -3.41 8.57 3.63
N ARG A 122 -3.92 9.32 4.61
CA ARG A 122 -4.15 10.76 4.48
C ARG A 122 -2.86 11.55 4.52
N THR A 123 -1.99 11.26 5.50
CA THR A 123 -0.74 11.99 5.71
C THR A 123 0.21 11.83 4.53
N GLN A 124 0.29 10.62 3.97
CA GLN A 124 1.11 10.35 2.79
C GLN A 124 0.39 10.66 1.47
N GLU A 125 -0.79 11.25 1.55
CA GLU A 125 -1.55 11.69 0.37
C GLU A 125 -1.80 10.57 -0.66
N HIS A 126 -2.20 9.38 -0.20
CA HIS A 126 -2.68 8.33 -1.09
C HIS A 126 -3.93 8.79 -1.86
N CYS A 127 -4.20 8.21 -3.02
CA CYS A 127 -5.40 8.55 -3.78
C CYS A 127 -6.62 7.89 -3.16
N LEU A 128 -7.45 8.66 -2.47
CA LEU A 128 -8.66 8.17 -1.81
C LEU A 128 -9.88 8.52 -2.69
N ILE A 129 -10.45 7.51 -3.35
CA ILE A 129 -11.61 7.67 -4.23
C ILE A 129 -12.89 7.44 -3.44
N PRO A 130 -13.82 8.42 -3.39
CA PRO A 130 -15.11 8.26 -2.72
C PRO A 130 -15.91 7.08 -3.31
N ARG A 131 -16.53 6.29 -2.43
CA ARG A 131 -17.30 5.09 -2.84
C ARG A 131 -18.46 5.43 -3.80
N HIS A 132 -19.04 6.62 -3.64
CA HIS A 132 -20.17 7.09 -4.43
C HIS A 132 -19.78 8.13 -5.47
N ALA A 133 -18.47 8.28 -5.74
CA ALA A 133 -18.00 9.17 -6.80
C ALA A 133 -18.61 8.76 -8.14
N LYS A 134 -19.10 9.75 -8.89
CA LYS A 134 -19.51 9.53 -10.27
C LYS A 134 -18.27 9.12 -11.10
N PRO A 135 -18.44 8.38 -12.20
CA PRO A 135 -17.31 7.93 -13.02
C PRO A 135 -16.36 9.06 -13.41
N MET A 136 -16.88 10.22 -13.81
CA MET A 136 -16.08 11.38 -14.18
C MET A 136 -15.29 11.92 -12.99
N GLU A 137 -15.91 12.01 -11.82
CA GLU A 137 -15.27 12.47 -10.59
C GLU A 137 -14.13 11.53 -10.17
N ALA A 138 -14.36 10.22 -10.23
CA ALA A 138 -13.31 9.23 -9.95
C ALA A 138 -12.11 9.39 -10.91
N MET A 139 -12.37 9.67 -12.18
CA MET A 139 -11.31 9.95 -13.18
C MET A 139 -10.56 11.24 -12.86
N ASP A 140 -11.21 12.25 -12.29
CA ASP A 140 -10.55 13.50 -11.87
C ASP A 140 -9.63 13.29 -10.66
N TYR A 141 -10.03 12.46 -9.68
CA TYR A 141 -9.13 12.03 -8.59
C TYR A 141 -7.87 11.36 -9.15
N LEU A 142 -8.04 10.41 -10.06
CA LEU A 142 -6.91 9.71 -10.68
C LEU A 142 -6.02 10.64 -11.50
N ALA A 143 -6.60 11.59 -12.24
CA ALA A 143 -5.83 12.55 -13.01
C ALA A 143 -4.97 13.47 -12.13
N LYS A 144 -5.57 14.02 -11.06
CA LYS A 144 -4.84 14.86 -10.09
C LYS A 144 -3.74 14.07 -9.39
N PHE A 145 -4.04 12.82 -9.04
CA PHE A 145 -3.08 11.91 -8.41
C PHE A 145 -1.92 11.60 -9.35
N GLY A 146 -2.18 11.27 -10.62
CA GLY A 146 -1.15 10.96 -11.60
C GLY A 146 -0.18 12.11 -11.81
N LYS A 147 -0.69 13.34 -12.02
CA LYS A 147 0.14 14.55 -12.15
C LYS A 147 1.02 14.75 -10.92
N ARG A 148 0.42 14.74 -9.73
CA ARG A 148 1.14 14.95 -8.47
C ARG A 148 2.24 13.92 -8.24
N THR A 149 1.97 12.63 -8.50
CA THR A 149 2.97 11.57 -8.30
C THR A 149 4.14 11.71 -9.28
N ALA A 150 3.89 12.09 -10.52
CA ALA A 150 4.94 12.37 -11.49
C ALA A 150 5.79 13.58 -11.08
N GLU A 151 5.16 14.69 -10.68
CA GLU A 151 5.85 15.89 -10.22
C GLU A 151 6.73 15.70 -8.98
N ARG A 152 6.34 14.76 -8.11
CA ARG A 152 7.03 14.49 -6.84
C ARG A 152 7.93 13.26 -6.85
N ASN A 153 8.18 12.68 -8.01
CA ASN A 153 8.96 11.44 -8.14
C ASN A 153 8.44 10.30 -7.26
N GLN A 154 7.12 10.18 -7.17
CA GLN A 154 6.43 9.12 -6.42
C GLN A 154 6.01 8.00 -7.37
N ILE A 155 5.93 6.78 -6.84
CA ILE A 155 5.52 5.58 -7.59
C ILE A 155 4.04 5.30 -7.31
N PRO A 156 3.10 5.63 -8.21
CA PRO A 156 1.70 5.27 -8.05
C PRO A 156 1.49 3.77 -8.29
N ILE A 157 0.71 3.14 -7.41
CA ILE A 157 0.34 1.73 -7.49
C ILE A 157 -1.17 1.64 -7.67
N LEU A 158 -1.61 0.95 -8.71
CA LEU A 158 -3.00 0.72 -9.03
C LEU A 158 -3.30 -0.77 -9.11
N PHE A 159 -4.35 -1.18 -8.41
CA PHE A 159 -4.97 -2.50 -8.58
C PHE A 159 -6.18 -2.36 -9.50
N PRO A 160 -6.07 -2.72 -10.79
CA PRO A 160 -7.12 -2.45 -11.78
C PRO A 160 -8.40 -3.27 -11.55
N GLU A 161 -8.37 -4.26 -10.69
CA GLU A 161 -9.55 -5.00 -10.23
C GLU A 161 -10.47 -4.17 -9.32
N GLY A 162 -9.94 -3.12 -8.67
CA GLY A 162 -10.68 -2.27 -7.73
C GLY A 162 -11.15 -2.98 -6.45
N THR A 163 -10.86 -4.27 -6.32
CA THR A 163 -11.16 -5.08 -5.14
C THR A 163 -10.22 -6.28 -5.07
N ARG A 164 -10.10 -6.90 -3.91
CA ARG A 164 -9.35 -8.14 -3.74
C ARG A 164 -10.10 -9.31 -4.34
N THR A 165 -9.36 -10.30 -4.84
CA THR A 165 -9.94 -11.58 -5.24
C THR A 165 -10.69 -12.26 -4.08
N LYS A 166 -11.66 -13.08 -4.42
CA LYS A 166 -12.42 -13.87 -3.44
C LYS A 166 -12.06 -15.36 -3.48
N ASP A 167 -11.53 -15.80 -4.60
CA ASP A 167 -11.30 -17.21 -4.95
C ASP A 167 -9.86 -17.50 -5.39
N GLY A 168 -8.97 -16.51 -5.27
CA GLY A 168 -7.58 -16.61 -5.70
C GLY A 168 -7.35 -16.33 -7.20
N ASN A 169 -8.42 -16.25 -7.99
CA ASN A 169 -8.30 -15.96 -9.42
C ASN A 169 -8.20 -14.45 -9.67
N VAL A 170 -7.52 -14.07 -10.74
CA VAL A 170 -7.47 -12.68 -11.20
C VAL A 170 -8.84 -12.24 -11.69
N GLY A 171 -9.35 -11.17 -11.13
CA GLY A 171 -10.65 -10.64 -11.44
C GLY A 171 -10.68 -9.77 -12.70
N LYS A 172 -11.84 -9.18 -13.00
CA LYS A 172 -12.01 -8.27 -14.11
C LYS A 172 -11.19 -6.99 -13.93
N PHE A 173 -10.39 -6.62 -14.89
CA PHE A 173 -9.64 -5.37 -14.93
C PHE A 173 -10.48 -4.22 -15.48
N TYR A 174 -10.55 -3.12 -14.76
CA TYR A 174 -11.20 -1.89 -15.18
C TYR A 174 -10.18 -0.94 -15.83
N SER A 175 -10.10 -0.98 -17.15
CA SER A 175 -9.10 -0.26 -17.94
C SER A 175 -9.22 1.26 -17.88
N ALA A 176 -10.40 1.81 -17.58
CA ALA A 176 -10.62 3.25 -17.56
C ALA A 176 -9.73 3.95 -16.50
N GLY A 177 -9.66 3.40 -15.28
CA GLY A 177 -8.81 3.93 -14.22
C GLY A 177 -7.32 3.87 -14.55
N PHE A 178 -6.88 2.74 -15.09
CA PHE A 178 -5.52 2.57 -15.57
C PHE A 178 -5.15 3.60 -16.64
N ARG A 179 -5.98 3.70 -17.69
CA ARG A 179 -5.76 4.63 -18.81
C ARG A 179 -5.65 6.06 -18.30
N ARG A 180 -6.60 6.48 -17.46
CA ARG A 180 -6.61 7.84 -16.91
C ARG A 180 -5.38 8.17 -16.08
N LEU A 181 -4.93 7.22 -15.22
CA LEU A 181 -3.73 7.39 -14.41
C LEU A 181 -2.47 7.43 -15.28
N SER A 182 -2.34 6.52 -16.23
CA SER A 182 -1.20 6.46 -17.17
C SER A 182 -1.08 7.74 -18.00
N GLU A 183 -2.18 8.19 -18.62
CA GLU A 183 -2.21 9.42 -19.42
C GLU A 183 -1.85 10.67 -18.60
N SER A 184 -2.35 10.75 -17.36
CA SER A 184 -2.15 11.93 -16.52
C SER A 184 -0.76 11.98 -15.88
N SER A 185 -0.15 10.85 -15.61
CA SER A 185 1.21 10.78 -15.03
C SER A 185 2.30 10.84 -16.11
N GLY A 186 2.04 10.31 -17.30
CA GLY A 186 3.05 10.13 -18.35
C GLY A 186 4.17 9.15 -17.97
N LEU A 187 3.99 8.40 -16.90
CA LEU A 187 5.01 7.48 -16.38
C LEU A 187 5.00 6.14 -17.15
N PRO A 188 6.16 5.54 -17.36
CA PRO A 188 6.26 4.16 -17.82
C PRO A 188 5.50 3.21 -16.89
N VAL A 189 4.98 2.12 -17.43
CA VAL A 189 4.17 1.15 -16.69
C VAL A 189 4.97 -0.11 -16.41
N VAL A 190 5.02 -0.49 -15.14
CA VAL A 190 5.57 -1.77 -14.69
C VAL A 190 4.42 -2.67 -14.25
N VAL A 191 4.38 -3.88 -14.78
CA VAL A 191 3.38 -4.87 -14.43
C VAL A 191 3.94 -5.80 -13.38
N CYS A 192 3.26 -5.91 -12.25
CA CYS A 192 3.55 -6.87 -11.19
C CYS A 192 2.43 -7.91 -11.13
N ALA A 193 2.79 -9.17 -10.99
CA ALA A 193 1.86 -10.25 -10.69
C ALA A 193 2.14 -10.77 -9.29
N LEU A 194 1.08 -10.90 -8.50
CA LEU A 194 1.10 -11.49 -7.17
C LEU A 194 0.39 -12.84 -7.22
N ASP A 195 1.01 -13.86 -6.63
CA ASP A 195 0.47 -15.20 -6.52
C ASP A 195 0.70 -15.71 -5.08
N GLY A 196 -0.33 -16.41 -4.48
CA GLY A 196 -0.23 -16.96 -3.13
C GLY A 196 -1.45 -16.82 -2.25
#